data_48f54134cd85b7804589b8a8ccd3d775
#
_entry.id   48f54134cd85b7804589b8a8ccd3d775
#
_cell.length_a   1.000
_cell.length_b   1.000
_cell.length_c   1.000
_cell.angle_alpha   90.00
_cell.angle_beta   90.00
_cell.angle_gamma   90.00
#
_symmetry.space_group_name_H-M   'P 1'
#
loop_
_entity.id
_entity.type
_entity.pdbx_description
1 polymer ?
#
loop_
_entity_poly.entity_id
_entity_poly.type
_entity_poly.pdbx_seq_one_letter_code
_entity_poly.pdbx_strand_id
1 'polypeptide(L)'
;KKSNLAITNTEFVKESVKLALQARGESNLLLAGSNAPAEDCYQKDRTISPFDLEYNHKKHIELLYESGCDVIWNETQSHLDEIEIICKFCSYNSIPYSINIYFDDSLHILSGHNLKTTIELIGSYSPQSIGFNCVKIEHLKKYLDNFSLPMRFGFYLNCHESNVTDSEMRCKITPQNYLELVEDFLTDDLLFIGSCCGSTPMHTKVLKKHVDEIYRN
;
A
#
# COMPACT_ATOMS: atom_id res chain seq x y z
N LYS A 1 17.61 -4.00 7.62
CA LYS A 1 19.03 -3.53 7.55
C LYS A 1 19.20 -2.47 8.61
N LYS A 2 20.11 -2.67 9.57
CA LYS A 2 20.50 -1.60 10.50
C LYS A 2 21.12 -0.48 9.67
N SER A 3 20.51 0.71 9.68
CA SER A 3 21.12 1.89 9.10
C SER A 3 22.38 2.24 9.88
N ASN A 4 23.46 2.60 9.20
CA ASN A 4 24.67 3.13 9.86
C ASN A 4 24.51 4.61 10.31
N LEU A 5 23.27 5.08 10.42
CA LEU A 5 22.96 6.43 10.87
C LEU A 5 23.12 6.50 12.40
N ALA A 6 23.67 7.58 12.88
CA ALA A 6 23.89 7.86 14.31
C ALA A 6 22.62 8.32 15.04
N ILE A 7 21.44 7.95 14.54
CA ILE A 7 20.12 8.28 15.13
C ILE A 7 19.33 7.00 15.40
N THR A 8 18.48 7.03 16.41
CA THR A 8 17.56 5.92 16.72
C THR A 8 16.43 5.82 15.70
N ASN A 9 15.81 4.65 15.56
CA ASN A 9 14.63 4.48 14.69
C ASN A 9 13.50 5.47 15.07
N THR A 10 13.31 5.73 16.35
CA THR A 10 12.31 6.69 16.86
C THR A 10 12.60 8.12 16.39
N GLU A 11 13.85 8.56 16.51
CA GLU A 11 14.25 9.89 16.04
C GLU A 11 14.13 10.01 14.52
N PHE A 12 14.49 8.96 13.79
CA PHE A 12 14.37 8.92 12.33
C PHE A 12 12.92 9.09 11.89
N VAL A 13 11.97 8.36 12.48
CA VAL A 13 10.54 8.48 12.13
C VAL A 13 10.01 9.87 12.47
N LYS A 14 10.30 10.38 13.67
CA LYS A 14 9.87 11.73 14.08
C LYS A 14 10.39 12.82 13.15
N GLU A 15 11.66 12.77 12.77
CA GLU A 15 12.24 13.77 11.87
C GLU A 15 11.67 13.65 10.45
N SER A 16 11.45 12.42 9.95
CA SER A 16 10.82 12.18 8.65
C SER A 16 9.41 12.75 8.59
N VAL A 17 8.59 12.50 9.60
CA VAL A 17 7.22 13.04 9.68
C VAL A 17 7.24 14.55 9.81
N LYS A 18 8.11 15.12 10.64
CA LYS A 18 8.28 16.57 10.78
C LYS A 18 8.63 17.25 9.45
N LEU A 19 9.56 16.69 8.68
CA LEU A 19 9.91 17.21 7.34
C LEU A 19 8.72 17.14 6.37
N ALA A 20 7.96 16.06 6.41
CA ALA A 20 6.75 15.92 5.58
C ALA A 20 5.67 16.93 5.99
N LEU A 21 5.45 17.15 7.28
CA LEU A 21 4.53 18.20 7.79
C LEU A 21 4.97 19.61 7.37
N GLN A 22 6.26 19.89 7.42
CA GLN A 22 6.80 21.18 6.94
C GLN A 22 6.58 21.35 5.43
N ALA A 23 6.79 20.29 4.64
CA ALA A 23 6.56 20.32 3.20
C ALA A 23 5.08 20.47 2.84
N ARG A 24 4.18 19.86 3.61
CA ARG A 24 2.73 20.02 3.46
C ARG A 24 2.28 21.46 3.72
N GLY A 25 2.87 22.13 4.72
CA GLY A 25 2.48 23.48 5.11
C GLY A 25 0.99 23.58 5.42
N GLU A 26 0.32 24.60 4.89
CA GLU A 26 -1.11 24.84 5.07
C GLU A 26 -2.02 24.13 4.04
N SER A 27 -1.46 23.24 3.20
CA SER A 27 -2.27 22.50 2.23
C SER A 27 -3.16 21.45 2.91
N ASN A 28 -4.31 21.14 2.31
CA ASN A 28 -5.25 20.12 2.79
C ASN A 28 -4.84 18.68 2.37
N LEU A 29 -3.57 18.45 2.08
CA LEU A 29 -3.07 17.12 1.72
C LEU A 29 -3.01 16.22 2.95
N LEU A 30 -3.48 15.00 2.82
CA LEU A 30 -3.30 13.98 3.85
C LEU A 30 -1.85 13.50 3.89
N LEU A 31 -1.30 13.35 5.08
CA LEU A 31 0.00 12.75 5.30
C LEU A 31 -0.18 11.28 5.67
N ALA A 32 0.21 10.39 4.76
CA ALA A 32 0.19 8.96 4.97
C ALA A 32 1.52 8.47 5.57
N GLY A 33 1.44 7.79 6.71
CA GLY A 33 2.58 7.14 7.34
C GLY A 33 2.77 5.73 6.79
N SER A 34 3.84 5.49 6.03
CA SER A 34 4.10 4.18 5.41
C SER A 34 4.55 3.15 6.44
N ASN A 35 3.85 2.00 6.48
CA ASN A 35 4.18 0.83 7.27
C ASN A 35 4.32 -0.39 6.34
N ALA A 36 5.56 -0.73 6.01
CA ALA A 36 5.90 -1.88 5.18
C ALA A 36 5.89 -3.19 6.00
N PRO A 37 5.90 -4.37 5.34
CA PRO A 37 6.12 -5.65 6.01
C PRO A 37 7.39 -5.67 6.86
N ALA A 38 7.39 -6.43 7.94
CA ALA A 38 8.50 -6.47 8.90
C ALA A 38 9.76 -7.14 8.33
N GLU A 39 9.61 -7.99 7.32
CA GLU A 39 10.70 -8.58 6.52
C GLU A 39 10.55 -8.21 5.05
N ASP A 40 11.23 -8.90 4.14
CA ASP A 40 11.10 -8.67 2.70
C ASP A 40 9.66 -8.97 2.25
N CYS A 41 9.03 -7.99 1.60
CA CYS A 41 7.63 -8.06 1.18
C CYS A 41 7.32 -9.16 0.13
N TYR A 42 8.35 -9.75 -0.47
CA TYR A 42 8.23 -10.87 -1.42
C TYR A 42 8.75 -12.20 -0.85
N GLN A 43 9.18 -12.21 0.40
CA GLN A 43 9.66 -13.41 1.08
C GLN A 43 8.47 -14.26 1.55
N LYS A 44 8.40 -15.50 1.03
CA LYS A 44 7.34 -16.43 1.41
C LYS A 44 7.56 -17.02 2.80
N ASP A 45 8.78 -17.47 3.08
CA ASP A 45 9.15 -18.09 4.35
C ASP A 45 9.84 -17.04 5.23
N ARG A 46 9.12 -16.54 6.22
CA ARG A 46 9.62 -15.53 7.16
C ARG A 46 10.39 -16.16 8.31
N THR A 47 11.32 -15.38 8.86
CA THR A 47 12.18 -15.79 9.99
C THR A 47 11.88 -15.04 11.27
N ILE A 48 11.13 -13.95 11.19
CA ILE A 48 10.75 -13.13 12.33
C ILE A 48 9.87 -13.88 13.32
N SER A 49 10.12 -13.73 14.62
CA SER A 49 9.27 -14.32 15.65
C SER A 49 7.89 -13.64 15.67
N PRO A 50 6.81 -14.34 16.06
CA PRO A 50 5.49 -13.72 16.23
C PRO A 50 5.50 -12.52 17.20
N PHE A 51 6.29 -12.57 18.24
CA PHE A 51 6.45 -11.48 19.19
C PHE A 51 7.10 -10.25 18.55
N ASP A 52 8.19 -10.43 17.81
CA ASP A 52 8.88 -9.33 17.15
C ASP A 52 8.04 -8.74 16.03
N LEU A 53 7.29 -9.57 15.29
CA LEU A 53 6.36 -9.14 14.24
C LEU A 53 5.31 -8.20 14.83
N GLU A 54 4.64 -8.63 15.88
CA GLU A 54 3.61 -7.84 16.56
C GLU A 54 4.19 -6.55 17.16
N TYR A 55 5.32 -6.64 17.86
CA TYR A 55 5.98 -5.50 18.46
C TYR A 55 6.40 -4.46 17.43
N ASN A 56 7.00 -4.88 16.32
CA ASN A 56 7.48 -3.98 15.27
C ASN A 56 6.33 -3.19 14.65
N HIS A 57 5.24 -3.85 14.25
CA HIS A 57 4.09 -3.16 13.66
C HIS A 57 3.43 -2.20 14.64
N LYS A 58 3.10 -2.67 15.84
CA LYS A 58 2.45 -1.82 16.85
C LYS A 58 3.29 -0.59 17.16
N LYS A 59 4.59 -0.77 17.36
CA LYS A 59 5.48 0.33 17.70
C LYS A 59 5.67 1.32 16.55
N HIS A 60 5.78 0.82 15.32
CA HIS A 60 5.94 1.69 14.16
C HIS A 60 4.68 2.48 13.84
N ILE A 61 3.52 1.83 13.85
CA ILE A 61 2.21 2.46 13.63
C ILE A 61 1.94 3.56 14.68
N GLU A 62 2.12 3.22 15.97
CA GLU A 62 1.99 4.18 17.06
C GLU A 62 2.87 5.41 16.85
N LEU A 63 4.14 5.19 16.52
CA LEU A 63 5.12 6.25 16.34
C LEU A 63 4.80 7.16 15.15
N LEU A 64 4.34 6.60 14.02
CA LEU A 64 3.89 7.37 12.86
C LEU A 64 2.67 8.23 13.20
N TYR A 65 1.67 7.62 13.83
CA TYR A 65 0.42 8.31 14.18
C TYR A 65 0.64 9.41 15.22
N GLU A 66 1.36 9.12 16.31
CA GLU A 66 1.71 10.10 17.34
C GLU A 66 2.60 11.24 16.82
N SER A 67 3.37 10.99 15.75
CA SER A 67 4.22 12.02 15.11
C SER A 67 3.42 12.95 14.20
N GLY A 68 2.16 12.63 13.87
CA GLY A 68 1.26 13.52 13.12
C GLY A 68 0.90 13.05 11.72
N CYS A 69 1.05 11.75 11.40
CA CYS A 69 0.45 11.19 10.19
C CYS A 69 -1.07 11.13 10.34
N ASP A 70 -1.81 11.49 9.29
CA ASP A 70 -3.27 11.50 9.27
C ASP A 70 -3.85 10.09 9.08
N VAL A 71 -3.12 9.21 8.42
CA VAL A 71 -3.51 7.84 8.10
C VAL A 71 -2.28 6.93 8.06
N ILE A 72 -2.43 5.68 8.51
CA ILE A 72 -1.38 4.67 8.36
C ILE A 72 -1.59 3.90 7.06
N TRP A 73 -0.57 3.94 6.21
CA TRP A 73 -0.57 3.34 4.89
C TRP A 73 0.23 2.03 4.93
N ASN A 74 -0.48 0.90 5.15
CA ASN A 74 0.18 -0.39 5.25
C ASN A 74 0.41 -0.94 3.84
N GLU A 75 1.66 -0.96 3.40
CA GLU A 75 2.04 -1.25 2.01
C GLU A 75 2.47 -2.71 1.82
N THR A 76 2.11 -3.29 0.66
CA THR A 76 2.60 -4.59 0.18
C THR A 76 2.41 -5.73 1.18
N GLN A 77 1.31 -5.68 1.93
CA GLN A 77 0.98 -6.70 2.90
C GLN A 77 0.61 -8.01 2.20
N SER A 78 1.23 -9.12 2.59
CA SER A 78 1.10 -10.41 1.90
C SER A 78 1.06 -11.63 2.80
N HIS A 79 1.02 -11.42 4.12
CA HIS A 79 0.90 -12.49 5.12
C HIS A 79 -0.27 -12.21 6.06
N LEU A 80 -1.14 -13.23 6.23
CA LEU A 80 -2.41 -13.06 6.93
C LEU A 80 -2.24 -12.66 8.39
N ASP A 81 -1.29 -13.27 9.11
CA ASP A 81 -1.00 -12.96 10.50
C ASP A 81 -0.54 -11.50 10.70
N GLU A 82 0.29 -11.00 9.78
CA GLU A 82 0.76 -9.61 9.76
C GLU A 82 -0.39 -8.63 9.51
N ILE A 83 -1.23 -8.93 8.51
CA ILE A 83 -2.47 -8.19 8.21
C ILE A 83 -3.39 -8.14 9.45
N GLU A 84 -3.60 -9.29 10.10
CA GLU A 84 -4.44 -9.34 11.30
C GLU A 84 -3.89 -8.52 12.46
N ILE A 85 -2.58 -8.56 12.73
CA ILE A 85 -1.93 -7.75 13.76
C ILE A 85 -2.20 -6.26 13.51
N ILE A 86 -1.98 -5.81 12.28
CA ILE A 86 -2.19 -4.42 11.89
C ILE A 86 -3.66 -4.02 12.05
N CYS A 87 -4.58 -4.79 11.48
CA CYS A 87 -6.01 -4.51 11.53
C CYS A 87 -6.52 -4.45 12.98
N LYS A 88 -6.19 -5.46 13.79
CA LYS A 88 -6.57 -5.51 15.22
C LYS A 88 -6.04 -4.30 15.98
N PHE A 89 -4.77 -3.95 15.79
CA PHE A 89 -4.16 -2.84 16.50
C PHE A 89 -4.76 -1.49 16.12
N CYS A 90 -4.88 -1.23 14.81
CA CYS A 90 -5.42 0.04 14.32
C CYS A 90 -6.90 0.21 14.71
N SER A 91 -7.73 -0.84 14.52
CA SER A 91 -9.15 -0.78 14.90
C SER A 91 -9.35 -0.59 16.40
N TYR A 92 -8.61 -1.32 17.25
CA TYR A 92 -8.71 -1.20 18.69
C TYR A 92 -8.35 0.21 19.19
N ASN A 93 -7.34 0.83 18.59
CA ASN A 93 -6.86 2.17 18.97
C ASN A 93 -7.51 3.32 18.17
N SER A 94 -8.50 3.02 17.32
CA SER A 94 -9.17 4.01 16.45
C SER A 94 -8.19 4.81 15.57
N ILE A 95 -7.11 4.17 15.14
CA ILE A 95 -6.11 4.76 14.23
C ILE A 95 -6.61 4.63 12.80
N PRO A 96 -6.72 5.72 12.00
CA PRO A 96 -7.08 5.64 10.59
C PRO A 96 -6.04 4.86 9.80
N TYR A 97 -6.46 3.88 8.99
CA TYR A 97 -5.52 3.04 8.22
C TYR A 97 -6.10 2.51 6.91
N SER A 98 -5.22 2.20 5.98
CA SER A 98 -5.48 1.43 4.76
C SER A 98 -4.60 0.18 4.74
N ILE A 99 -5.11 -0.92 4.18
CA ILE A 99 -4.34 -2.13 3.91
C ILE A 99 -4.14 -2.27 2.41
N ASN A 100 -2.90 -2.23 1.96
CA ASN A 100 -2.54 -2.41 0.55
C ASN A 100 -1.86 -3.77 0.38
N ILE A 101 -2.46 -4.61 -0.48
CA ILE A 101 -2.19 -6.04 -0.56
C ILE A 101 -1.35 -6.34 -1.80
N TYR A 102 -0.32 -7.16 -1.62
CA TYR A 102 0.34 -7.88 -2.71
C TYR A 102 -0.24 -9.29 -2.81
N PHE A 103 -0.47 -9.76 -4.03
CA PHE A 103 -0.94 -11.11 -4.33
C PHE A 103 -0.41 -11.58 -5.69
N ASP A 104 -0.39 -12.89 -5.90
CA ASP A 104 0.13 -13.54 -7.10
C ASP A 104 -0.95 -13.77 -8.19
N ASP A 105 -0.55 -14.36 -9.31
CA ASP A 105 -1.42 -14.70 -10.43
C ASP A 105 -2.48 -15.75 -10.12
N SER A 106 -2.29 -16.53 -9.04
CA SER A 106 -3.27 -17.49 -8.54
C SER A 106 -4.32 -16.88 -7.62
N LEU A 107 -4.27 -15.55 -7.42
CA LEU A 107 -5.11 -14.80 -6.50
C LEU A 107 -4.94 -15.24 -5.03
N HIS A 108 -3.69 -15.48 -4.63
CA HIS A 108 -3.30 -15.78 -3.27
C HIS A 108 -2.25 -14.77 -2.77
N ILE A 109 -2.34 -14.44 -1.49
CA ILE A 109 -1.26 -13.74 -0.80
C ILE A 109 -0.13 -14.73 -0.49
N LEU A 110 1.09 -14.26 -0.18
CA LEU A 110 2.27 -15.12 -0.03
C LEU A 110 2.14 -16.17 1.06
N SER A 111 1.35 -15.92 2.10
CA SER A 111 1.03 -16.94 3.11
C SER A 111 0.08 -18.03 2.64
N GLY A 112 -0.28 -18.06 1.35
CA GLY A 112 -1.11 -19.09 0.73
C GLY A 112 -2.62 -18.92 0.92
N HIS A 113 -3.09 -17.84 1.55
CA HIS A 113 -4.51 -17.57 1.73
C HIS A 113 -5.11 -16.96 0.47
N ASN A 114 -6.35 -17.33 0.17
CA ASN A 114 -7.09 -16.79 -0.96
C ASN A 114 -7.37 -15.30 -0.78
N LEU A 115 -7.18 -14.50 -1.84
CA LEU A 115 -7.32 -13.05 -1.80
C LEU A 115 -8.73 -12.61 -1.39
N LYS A 116 -9.79 -13.25 -1.92
CA LYS A 116 -11.17 -12.91 -1.59
C LYS A 116 -11.44 -13.03 -0.09
N THR A 117 -11.10 -14.17 0.50
CA THR A 117 -11.28 -14.40 1.95
C THR A 117 -10.42 -13.48 2.81
N THR A 118 -9.23 -13.13 2.33
CA THR A 118 -8.36 -12.14 2.98
C THR A 118 -9.01 -10.75 2.97
N ILE A 119 -9.59 -10.33 1.85
CA ILE A 119 -10.31 -9.05 1.74
C ILE A 119 -11.55 -9.01 2.64
N GLU A 120 -12.32 -10.10 2.70
CA GLU A 120 -13.48 -10.22 3.59
C GLU A 120 -13.05 -10.08 5.07
N LEU A 121 -11.96 -10.72 5.46
CA LEU A 121 -11.39 -10.57 6.80
C LEU A 121 -10.97 -9.13 7.08
N ILE A 122 -10.23 -8.49 6.19
CA ILE A 122 -9.81 -7.09 6.32
C ILE A 122 -11.03 -6.18 6.48
N GLY A 123 -12.07 -6.39 5.66
CA GLY A 123 -13.32 -5.62 5.71
C GLY A 123 -14.01 -5.71 7.07
N SER A 124 -13.91 -6.84 7.78
CA SER A 124 -14.50 -7.01 9.12
C SER A 124 -13.89 -6.09 10.19
N TYR A 125 -12.67 -5.57 9.95
CA TYR A 125 -11.99 -4.60 10.82
C TYR A 125 -12.24 -3.14 10.43
N SER A 126 -13.02 -2.89 9.38
CA SER A 126 -13.43 -1.56 8.92
C SER A 126 -12.26 -0.58 8.69
N PRO A 127 -11.22 -0.90 7.89
CA PRO A 127 -10.23 0.07 7.48
C PRO A 127 -10.89 1.17 6.64
N GLN A 128 -10.21 2.29 6.43
CA GLN A 128 -10.70 3.36 5.55
C GLN A 128 -10.78 2.91 4.08
N SER A 129 -9.85 2.05 3.67
CA SER A 129 -9.83 1.46 2.33
C SER A 129 -8.99 0.20 2.28
N ILE A 130 -9.21 -0.60 1.24
CA ILE A 130 -8.32 -1.65 0.78
C ILE A 130 -7.60 -1.16 -0.47
N GLY A 131 -6.32 -1.48 -0.60
CA GLY A 131 -5.55 -1.17 -1.79
C GLY A 131 -4.86 -2.38 -2.38
N PHE A 132 -4.40 -2.22 -3.60
CA PHE A 132 -3.58 -3.21 -4.30
C PHE A 132 -2.31 -2.53 -4.80
N ASN A 133 -1.15 -3.02 -4.37
CA ASN A 133 0.09 -2.40 -4.76
C ASN A 133 1.19 -3.40 -5.11
N CYS A 134 2.13 -2.94 -5.93
CA CYS A 134 3.21 -3.78 -6.45
C CYS A 134 2.73 -5.04 -7.18
N VAL A 135 1.50 -5.05 -7.64
CA VAL A 135 0.83 -6.12 -8.38
C VAL A 135 0.87 -5.81 -9.88
N LYS A 136 0.88 -6.82 -10.72
CA LYS A 136 0.70 -6.64 -12.16
C LYS A 136 -0.74 -6.24 -12.48
N ILE A 137 -0.92 -5.41 -13.51
CA ILE A 137 -2.24 -4.91 -13.93
C ILE A 137 -3.19 -6.08 -14.23
N GLU A 138 -2.69 -7.13 -14.92
CA GLU A 138 -3.45 -8.30 -15.30
C GLU A 138 -3.99 -9.09 -14.09
N HIS A 139 -3.23 -9.11 -12.98
CA HIS A 139 -3.67 -9.82 -11.78
C HIS A 139 -4.85 -9.09 -11.12
N LEU A 140 -4.78 -7.75 -11.03
CA LEU A 140 -5.89 -6.95 -10.51
C LEU A 140 -7.12 -7.06 -11.40
N LYS A 141 -6.94 -6.97 -12.74
CA LYS A 141 -8.02 -7.18 -13.70
C LYS A 141 -8.69 -8.53 -13.51
N LYS A 142 -7.90 -9.60 -13.43
CA LYS A 142 -8.42 -10.96 -13.18
C LYS A 142 -9.25 -11.03 -11.90
N TYR A 143 -8.85 -10.33 -10.84
CA TYR A 143 -9.65 -10.29 -9.61
C TYR A 143 -10.97 -9.54 -9.81
N LEU A 144 -10.93 -8.32 -10.34
CA LEU A 144 -12.11 -7.46 -10.51
C LEU A 144 -13.12 -8.02 -11.53
N ASP A 145 -12.67 -8.74 -12.56
CA ASP A 145 -13.56 -9.41 -13.53
C ASP A 145 -14.38 -10.56 -12.88
N ASN A 146 -13.93 -11.09 -11.74
CA ASN A 146 -14.57 -12.26 -11.12
C ASN A 146 -15.20 -11.96 -9.74
N PHE A 147 -14.80 -10.88 -9.07
CA PHE A 147 -15.22 -10.59 -7.70
C PHE A 147 -15.49 -9.09 -7.51
N SER A 148 -16.51 -8.77 -6.75
CA SER A 148 -16.75 -7.42 -6.24
C SER A 148 -16.00 -7.17 -4.93
N LEU A 149 -15.67 -5.92 -4.68
CA LEU A 149 -15.06 -5.50 -3.42
C LEU A 149 -16.14 -5.06 -2.42
N PRO A 150 -16.01 -5.42 -1.12
CA PRO A 150 -17.00 -5.10 -0.10
C PRO A 150 -16.93 -3.64 0.38
N MET A 151 -15.94 -2.87 -0.11
CA MET A 151 -15.66 -1.50 0.32
C MET A 151 -14.90 -0.72 -0.74
N ARG A 152 -14.75 0.59 -0.52
CA ARG A 152 -13.96 1.46 -1.38
C ARG A 152 -12.50 1.00 -1.43
N PHE A 153 -11.92 1.09 -2.60
CA PHE A 153 -10.57 0.57 -2.86
C PHE A 153 -9.68 1.59 -3.59
N GLY A 154 -8.43 1.23 -3.75
CA GLY A 154 -7.49 1.97 -4.58
C GLY A 154 -6.36 1.08 -5.05
N PHE A 155 -5.48 1.63 -5.86
CA PHE A 155 -4.33 0.87 -6.35
C PHE A 155 -3.15 1.77 -6.74
N TYR A 156 -1.96 1.16 -6.72
CA TYR A 156 -0.73 1.66 -7.34
C TYR A 156 0.06 0.46 -7.87
N LEU A 157 -0.12 0.20 -9.17
CA LEU A 157 0.32 -1.03 -9.83
C LEU A 157 1.71 -0.87 -10.46
N ASN A 158 2.32 -2.01 -10.79
CA ASN A 158 3.63 -2.03 -11.42
C ASN A 158 3.56 -1.57 -12.88
N CYS A 159 4.58 -0.80 -13.30
CA CYS A 159 4.79 -0.33 -14.67
C CYS A 159 5.86 -1.14 -15.42
N HIS A 160 6.24 -2.30 -14.91
CA HIS A 160 7.21 -3.21 -15.53
C HIS A 160 6.60 -4.60 -15.74
N GLU A 161 7.13 -5.33 -16.73
CA GLU A 161 6.74 -6.71 -17.03
C GLU A 161 7.65 -7.77 -16.34
N SER A 162 8.76 -7.32 -15.71
CA SER A 162 9.71 -8.20 -15.05
C SER A 162 9.11 -8.83 -13.78
N ASN A 163 9.74 -9.91 -13.31
CA ASN A 163 9.38 -10.48 -12.03
C ASN A 163 9.93 -9.62 -10.88
N VAL A 164 9.28 -9.67 -9.74
CA VAL A 164 9.68 -8.92 -8.52
C VAL A 164 11.08 -9.29 -8.00
N THR A 165 11.61 -10.43 -8.44
CA THR A 165 12.96 -10.93 -8.11
C THR A 165 14.03 -10.45 -9.07
N ASP A 166 13.67 -9.77 -10.16
CA ASP A 166 14.65 -9.30 -11.15
C ASP A 166 15.45 -8.13 -10.58
N SER A 167 16.77 -8.11 -10.86
CA SER A 167 17.69 -7.08 -10.35
C SER A 167 17.45 -5.69 -10.96
N GLU A 168 16.74 -5.59 -12.07
CA GLU A 168 16.42 -4.34 -12.76
C GLU A 168 14.94 -4.23 -13.09
N MET A 169 14.28 -3.28 -12.46
CA MET A 169 12.89 -2.91 -12.75
C MET A 169 12.88 -1.74 -13.73
N ARG A 170 12.93 -2.02 -15.02
CA ARG A 170 12.84 -0.98 -16.05
C ARG A 170 11.39 -0.73 -16.41
N CYS A 171 11.01 0.55 -16.45
CA CYS A 171 9.72 0.95 -16.99
C CYS A 171 9.62 0.50 -18.47
N LYS A 172 8.62 -0.31 -18.77
CA LYS A 172 8.28 -0.71 -20.16
C LYS A 172 6.97 -0.14 -20.63
N ILE A 173 6.14 0.33 -19.70
CA ILE A 173 4.82 0.90 -19.98
C ILE A 173 4.96 2.42 -19.92
N THR A 174 4.64 3.11 -21.01
CA THR A 174 4.65 4.57 -21.02
C THR A 174 3.56 5.14 -20.09
N PRO A 175 3.70 6.39 -19.59
CA PRO A 175 2.67 7.00 -18.75
C PRO A 175 1.27 6.99 -19.36
N GLN A 176 1.17 7.22 -20.67
CA GLN A 176 -0.12 7.22 -21.37
C GLN A 176 -0.70 5.80 -21.49
N ASN A 177 0.13 4.82 -21.87
CA ASN A 177 -0.32 3.43 -21.94
C ASN A 177 -0.70 2.88 -20.54
N TYR A 178 -0.01 3.33 -19.47
CA TYR A 178 -0.40 2.95 -18.11
C TYR A 178 -1.80 3.44 -17.78
N LEU A 179 -2.12 4.71 -18.10
CA LEU A 179 -3.46 5.25 -17.92
C LEU A 179 -4.51 4.42 -18.69
N GLU A 180 -4.28 4.16 -19.98
CA GLU A 180 -5.18 3.36 -20.80
C GLU A 180 -5.44 1.96 -20.25
N LEU A 181 -4.42 1.31 -19.66
CA LEU A 181 -4.54 -0.02 -19.06
C LEU A 181 -5.30 -0.05 -17.73
N VAL A 182 -5.34 1.07 -17.01
CA VAL A 182 -6.01 1.15 -15.70
C VAL A 182 -7.32 1.94 -15.75
N GLU A 183 -7.67 2.51 -16.88
CA GLU A 183 -8.88 3.34 -17.05
C GLU A 183 -10.16 2.57 -16.68
N ASP A 184 -10.25 1.29 -17.03
CA ASP A 184 -11.37 0.42 -16.69
C ASP A 184 -11.58 0.23 -15.17
N PHE A 185 -10.57 0.55 -14.36
CA PHE A 185 -10.64 0.45 -12.88
C PHE A 185 -11.13 1.75 -12.22
N LEU A 186 -11.30 2.83 -13.01
CA LEU A 186 -11.73 4.14 -12.51
C LEU A 186 -13.26 4.14 -12.32
N THR A 187 -13.70 3.62 -11.20
CA THR A 187 -15.11 3.52 -10.81
C THR A 187 -15.42 4.47 -9.65
N ASP A 188 -16.71 4.67 -9.34
CA ASP A 188 -17.15 5.51 -8.21
C ASP A 188 -16.65 4.99 -6.85
N ASP A 189 -16.31 3.70 -6.75
CA ASP A 189 -15.75 3.09 -5.54
C ASP A 189 -14.24 3.29 -5.41
N LEU A 190 -13.57 3.86 -6.42
CA LEU A 190 -12.14 4.14 -6.36
C LEU A 190 -11.87 5.33 -5.41
N LEU A 191 -10.98 5.12 -4.45
CA LEU A 191 -10.60 6.14 -3.47
C LEU A 191 -9.26 6.80 -3.79
N PHE A 192 -8.32 6.04 -4.33
CA PHE A 192 -7.00 6.53 -4.69
C PHE A 192 -6.41 5.74 -5.87
N ILE A 193 -5.53 6.40 -6.61
CA ILE A 193 -4.81 5.82 -7.74
C ILE A 193 -3.35 6.27 -7.72
N GLY A 194 -2.46 5.38 -8.09
CA GLY A 194 -1.04 5.65 -8.22
C GLY A 194 -0.34 4.69 -9.18
N SER A 195 0.96 4.69 -9.13
CA SER A 195 1.82 3.75 -9.85
C SER A 195 2.99 3.33 -8.96
N CYS A 196 3.47 2.11 -9.13
CA CYS A 196 4.50 1.50 -8.28
C CYS A 196 5.80 1.23 -9.07
N CYS A 197 6.40 0.08 -8.86
CA CYS A 197 7.70 -0.29 -9.42
C CYS A 197 7.80 -0.09 -10.94
N GLY A 198 8.91 0.48 -11.39
CA GLY A 198 9.13 0.81 -12.79
C GLY A 198 8.48 2.12 -13.24
N SER A 199 7.66 2.79 -12.42
CA SER A 199 7.07 4.07 -12.76
C SER A 199 8.05 5.25 -12.63
N THR A 200 7.65 6.37 -13.20
CA THR A 200 8.35 7.65 -13.12
C THR A 200 7.38 8.75 -12.67
N PRO A 201 7.84 9.94 -12.26
CA PRO A 201 6.94 11.06 -11.92
C PRO A 201 5.96 11.44 -13.04
N MET A 202 6.28 11.09 -14.29
CA MET A 202 5.37 11.34 -15.42
C MET A 202 4.12 10.45 -15.40
N HIS A 203 4.20 9.23 -14.85
CA HIS A 203 3.03 8.38 -14.62
C HIS A 203 2.05 9.05 -13.66
N THR A 204 2.53 9.49 -12.50
CA THR A 204 1.70 10.22 -11.53
C THR A 204 1.11 11.50 -12.12
N LYS A 205 1.88 12.22 -12.94
CA LYS A 205 1.40 13.44 -13.59
C LYS A 205 0.26 13.19 -14.56
N VAL A 206 0.34 12.12 -15.38
CA VAL A 206 -0.72 11.74 -16.31
C VAL A 206 -1.97 11.31 -15.57
N LEU A 207 -1.83 10.43 -14.56
CA LEU A 207 -2.94 10.00 -13.71
C LEU A 207 -3.62 11.19 -13.03
N LYS A 208 -2.85 12.08 -12.41
CA LYS A 208 -3.40 13.27 -11.76
C LYS A 208 -4.18 14.16 -12.71
N LYS A 209 -3.65 14.40 -13.90
CA LYS A 209 -4.34 15.21 -14.91
C LYS A 209 -5.68 14.59 -15.27
N HIS A 210 -5.73 13.29 -15.53
CA HIS A 210 -6.95 12.57 -15.88
C HIS A 210 -8.00 12.60 -14.74
N VAL A 211 -7.59 12.34 -13.50
CA VAL A 211 -8.46 12.43 -12.32
C VAL A 211 -9.00 13.85 -12.14
N ASP A 212 -8.16 14.87 -12.28
CA ASP A 212 -8.58 16.27 -12.22
C ASP A 212 -9.63 16.64 -13.30
N GLU A 213 -9.55 16.04 -14.48
CA GLU A 213 -10.51 16.25 -15.56
C GLU A 213 -11.87 15.57 -15.29
N ILE A 214 -11.87 14.39 -14.67
CA ILE A 214 -13.10 13.65 -14.33
C ILE A 214 -13.85 14.28 -13.15
N TYR A 215 -13.13 14.67 -12.10
CA TYR A 215 -13.72 15.07 -10.80
C TYR A 215 -13.76 16.60 -10.57
N ARG A 216 -13.39 17.42 -11.56
CA ARG A 216 -13.52 18.89 -11.48
C ARG A 216 -14.88 19.45 -11.93
N ASN A 217 -15.85 18.58 -12.28
CA ASN A 217 -17.20 19.00 -12.67
C ASN A 217 -18.18 18.95 -11.51
#